data_ad6c16bef68831d4b8b63c664553973d
#
_entry.id   ad6c16bef68831d4b8b63c664553973d
#
_cell.length_a   1.000
_cell.length_b   1.000
_cell.length_c   1.000
_cell.angle_alpha   90.00
_cell.angle_beta   90.00
_cell.angle_gamma   90.00
#
_symmetry.space_group_name_H-M   'P 1'
#
loop_
_entity.id
_entity.type
_entity.pdbx_description
1 polymer ?
#
loop_
_entity_poly.entity_id
_entity_poly.type
_entity_poly.pdbx_seq_one_letter_code
_entity_poly.pdbx_strand_id
1 'polypeptide(L)'
;GLEHHMPDQLSGGQKQRVAMARMLAAEPEVLLLDEPFAALDSYLKWKMEQQMLELLQKVQTPVLFVSHSRDEVYRLCDTVSCIHQGRMEVIEPVKEFFRNPKTKTAALLSGCKNICAVEAMESHRDGNWLWTSDWGVGIRVSKEALQARTIGIRAHFFTKEKPSEGCYSEFPVGEYRIMEDPFEWNVSFRKDRSCEWLQWKTAKTDWDPSDGVPEKLYVKEENLLLLDIDTDNRR
;
A
#
# COMPACT_ATOMS: atom_id res chain seq x y z
N GLY A 1 15.07 -4.76 -37.23
CA GLY A 1 15.79 -5.99 -37.55
C GLY A 1 15.11 -7.28 -37.13
N LEU A 2 13.77 -7.29 -36.77
CA LEU A 2 13.05 -8.50 -36.33
C LEU A 2 11.92 -8.89 -37.30
N GLU A 3 11.81 -8.22 -38.43
CA GLU A 3 10.68 -8.33 -39.38
C GLU A 3 10.55 -9.72 -39.97
N HIS A 4 11.64 -10.51 -40.01
CA HIS A 4 11.66 -11.84 -40.56
C HIS A 4 11.72 -12.96 -39.51
N HIS A 5 11.67 -12.60 -38.22
CA HIS A 5 11.66 -13.59 -37.14
C HIS A 5 10.25 -14.14 -36.91
N MET A 6 10.17 -15.45 -36.73
CA MET A 6 8.91 -16.09 -36.31
C MET A 6 8.66 -15.81 -34.83
N PRO A 7 7.39 -15.78 -34.34
CA PRO A 7 7.07 -15.47 -32.95
C PRO A 7 7.78 -16.36 -31.90
N ASP A 8 8.08 -17.61 -32.23
CA ASP A 8 8.80 -18.56 -31.38
C ASP A 8 10.29 -18.23 -31.23
N GLN A 9 10.86 -17.49 -32.17
CA GLN A 9 12.27 -17.04 -32.15
C GLN A 9 12.46 -15.74 -31.32
N LEU A 10 11.39 -15.10 -30.87
CA LEU A 10 11.44 -13.87 -30.13
C LEU A 10 11.54 -14.14 -28.62
N SER A 11 12.38 -13.33 -27.91
CA SER A 11 12.36 -13.29 -26.45
C SER A 11 11.03 -12.81 -25.91
N GLY A 12 10.73 -13.07 -24.61
CA GLY A 12 9.50 -12.62 -23.97
C GLY A 12 9.24 -11.12 -24.12
N GLY A 13 10.25 -10.29 -23.89
CA GLY A 13 10.14 -8.83 -24.05
C GLY A 13 10.01 -8.37 -25.51
N GLN A 14 10.58 -9.12 -26.49
CA GLN A 14 10.38 -8.85 -27.89
C GLN A 14 8.94 -9.18 -28.32
N LYS A 15 8.41 -10.34 -27.90
CA LYS A 15 7.00 -10.71 -28.12
C LYS A 15 6.05 -9.65 -27.61
N GLN A 16 6.29 -9.13 -26.42
CA GLN A 16 5.48 -8.11 -25.79
C GLN A 16 5.51 -6.78 -26.55
N ARG A 17 6.69 -6.31 -26.97
CA ARG A 17 6.80 -5.10 -27.81
C ARG A 17 6.09 -5.26 -29.15
N VAL A 18 6.17 -6.43 -29.78
CA VAL A 18 5.43 -6.70 -31.01
C VAL A 18 3.92 -6.70 -30.78
N ALA A 19 3.46 -7.30 -29.68
CA ALA A 19 2.05 -7.28 -29.30
C ALA A 19 1.54 -5.85 -29.08
N MET A 20 2.31 -5.00 -28.35
CA MET A 20 1.99 -3.60 -28.15
C MET A 20 1.95 -2.81 -29.48
N ALA A 21 2.97 -2.98 -30.33
CA ALA A 21 3.00 -2.32 -31.63
C ALA A 21 1.80 -2.70 -32.52
N ARG A 22 1.43 -3.98 -32.51
CA ARG A 22 0.25 -4.48 -33.24
C ARG A 22 -1.05 -3.89 -32.70
N MET A 23 -1.19 -3.80 -31.39
CA MET A 23 -2.36 -3.24 -30.72
C MET A 23 -2.55 -1.76 -31.08
N LEU A 24 -1.45 -0.98 -31.07
CA LEU A 24 -1.49 0.44 -31.41
C LEU A 24 -1.73 0.70 -32.90
N ALA A 25 -1.16 -0.13 -33.77
CA ALA A 25 -1.37 -0.01 -35.23
C ALA A 25 -2.81 -0.26 -35.66
N ALA A 26 -3.64 -0.84 -34.78
CA ALA A 26 -5.06 -1.02 -35.03
C ALA A 26 -5.91 0.26 -34.73
N GLU A 27 -5.28 1.32 -34.19
CA GLU A 27 -5.93 2.60 -33.81
C GLU A 27 -7.23 2.37 -33.00
N PRO A 28 -7.19 1.63 -31.88
CA PRO A 28 -8.38 1.24 -31.14
C PRO A 28 -9.00 2.43 -30.41
N GLU A 29 -10.31 2.39 -30.18
CA GLU A 29 -11.04 3.37 -29.36
C GLU A 29 -10.76 3.23 -27.85
N VAL A 30 -10.40 2.02 -27.40
CA VAL A 30 -10.03 1.70 -26.00
C VAL A 30 -8.91 0.66 -26.00
N LEU A 31 -7.92 0.85 -25.14
CA LEU A 31 -6.86 -0.12 -24.88
C LEU A 31 -7.17 -0.94 -23.61
N LEU A 32 -7.11 -2.26 -23.72
CA LEU A 32 -7.25 -3.17 -22.59
C LEU A 32 -5.91 -3.87 -22.32
N LEU A 33 -5.32 -3.62 -21.17
CA LEU A 33 -4.04 -4.18 -20.74
C LEU A 33 -4.26 -5.04 -19.50
N ASP A 34 -4.14 -6.35 -19.66
CA ASP A 34 -4.28 -7.32 -18.57
C ASP A 34 -2.93 -7.91 -18.22
N GLU A 35 -2.44 -7.59 -17.02
CA GLU A 35 -1.14 -8.02 -16.47
C GLU A 35 0.03 -7.91 -17.48
N PRO A 36 0.25 -6.76 -18.13
CA PRO A 36 1.15 -6.65 -19.28
C PRO A 36 2.61 -6.90 -18.95
N PHE A 37 3.01 -6.94 -17.69
CA PHE A 37 4.39 -7.14 -17.25
C PHE A 37 4.64 -8.42 -16.45
N ALA A 38 3.63 -9.27 -16.24
CA ALA A 38 3.71 -10.43 -15.36
C ALA A 38 4.79 -11.46 -15.74
N ALA A 39 5.12 -11.58 -17.02
CA ALA A 39 6.07 -12.56 -17.52
C ALA A 39 7.53 -12.03 -17.66
N LEU A 40 7.83 -10.85 -17.11
CA LEU A 40 9.13 -10.20 -17.25
C LEU A 40 9.96 -10.29 -15.97
N ASP A 41 11.28 -10.44 -16.12
CA ASP A 41 12.22 -10.22 -15.03
C ASP A 41 12.26 -8.74 -14.60
N SER A 42 12.76 -8.48 -13.39
CA SER A 42 12.70 -7.14 -12.77
C SER A 42 13.34 -6.03 -13.61
N TYR A 43 14.47 -6.32 -14.30
CA TYR A 43 15.15 -5.32 -15.12
C TYR A 43 14.38 -5.01 -16.40
N LEU A 44 13.92 -6.06 -17.08
CA LEU A 44 13.14 -5.91 -18.31
C LEU A 44 11.78 -5.29 -18.02
N LYS A 45 11.14 -5.64 -16.90
CA LYS A 45 9.91 -5.04 -16.40
C LYS A 45 10.08 -3.53 -16.24
N TRP A 46 11.09 -3.07 -15.49
CA TRP A 46 11.37 -1.65 -15.30
C TRP A 46 11.54 -0.91 -16.63
N LYS A 47 12.32 -1.47 -17.57
CA LYS A 47 12.53 -0.88 -18.88
C LYS A 47 11.23 -0.78 -19.70
N MET A 48 10.40 -1.82 -19.65
CA MET A 48 9.11 -1.84 -20.35
C MET A 48 8.10 -0.86 -19.75
N GLU A 49 8.09 -0.71 -18.41
CA GLU A 49 7.26 0.30 -17.75
C GLU A 49 7.61 1.72 -18.21
N GLN A 50 8.90 2.06 -18.34
CA GLN A 50 9.33 3.36 -18.85
C GLN A 50 8.85 3.59 -20.30
N GLN A 51 8.99 2.58 -21.16
CA GLN A 51 8.53 2.65 -22.55
C GLN A 51 7.00 2.77 -22.63
N MET A 52 6.28 2.06 -21.75
CA MET A 52 4.81 2.14 -21.66
C MET A 52 4.39 3.54 -21.23
N LEU A 53 5.02 4.13 -20.22
CA LEU A 53 4.71 5.47 -19.75
C LEU A 53 4.86 6.52 -20.87
N GLU A 54 5.97 6.49 -21.60
CA GLU A 54 6.19 7.37 -22.75
C GLU A 54 5.15 7.18 -23.87
N LEU A 55 4.70 5.93 -24.05
CA LEU A 55 3.69 5.59 -25.04
C LEU A 55 2.32 6.13 -24.62
N LEU A 56 1.90 5.86 -23.39
CA LEU A 56 0.60 6.29 -22.87
C LEU A 56 0.45 7.81 -22.87
N GLN A 57 1.53 8.56 -22.67
CA GLN A 57 1.52 10.03 -22.79
C GLN A 57 1.25 10.54 -24.21
N LYS A 58 1.55 9.74 -25.24
CA LYS A 58 1.34 10.10 -26.66
C LYS A 58 -0.01 9.65 -27.21
N VAL A 59 -0.62 8.66 -26.58
CA VAL A 59 -1.87 8.07 -27.01
C VAL A 59 -3.03 8.76 -26.27
N GLN A 60 -3.98 9.29 -27.01
CA GLN A 60 -5.20 9.93 -26.44
C GLN A 60 -6.34 8.94 -26.17
N THR A 61 -6.09 7.66 -26.42
CA THR A 61 -7.07 6.59 -26.26
C THR A 61 -7.21 6.22 -24.79
N PRO A 62 -8.43 6.08 -24.24
CA PRO A 62 -8.65 5.56 -22.90
C PRO A 62 -8.03 4.18 -22.70
N VAL A 63 -7.38 3.96 -21.54
CA VAL A 63 -6.71 2.71 -21.23
C VAL A 63 -7.31 2.10 -19.97
N LEU A 64 -7.76 0.86 -20.06
CA LEU A 64 -8.08 0.03 -18.91
C LEU A 64 -6.89 -0.89 -18.61
N PHE A 65 -6.28 -0.68 -17.44
CA PHE A 65 -5.10 -1.39 -17.00
C PHE A 65 -5.44 -2.28 -15.81
N VAL A 66 -5.22 -3.59 -15.93
CA VAL A 66 -5.41 -4.56 -14.85
C VAL A 66 -4.04 -5.03 -14.37
N SER A 67 -3.77 -4.92 -13.08
CA SER A 67 -2.55 -5.39 -12.45
C SER A 67 -2.73 -5.70 -10.97
N HIS A 68 -1.97 -6.66 -10.46
CA HIS A 68 -1.78 -6.92 -9.03
C HIS A 68 -0.57 -6.17 -8.45
N SER A 69 0.20 -5.48 -9.29
CA SER A 69 1.38 -4.70 -8.88
C SER A 69 0.97 -3.27 -8.53
N ARG A 70 0.95 -2.96 -7.26
CA ARG A 70 0.68 -1.61 -6.75
C ARG A 70 1.60 -0.53 -7.37
N ASP A 71 2.87 -0.89 -7.60
CA ASP A 71 3.87 0.04 -8.13
C ASP A 71 3.60 0.39 -9.59
N GLU A 72 3.10 -0.56 -10.40
CA GLU A 72 2.65 -0.33 -11.77
C GLU A 72 1.44 0.60 -11.79
N VAL A 73 0.41 0.27 -10.99
CA VAL A 73 -0.80 1.10 -10.88
C VAL A 73 -0.46 2.53 -10.47
N TYR A 74 0.43 2.70 -9.46
CA TYR A 74 0.83 4.03 -8.98
C TYR A 74 1.53 4.87 -10.06
N ARG A 75 2.36 4.22 -10.91
CA ARG A 75 3.16 4.91 -11.93
C ARG A 75 2.43 5.15 -13.25
N LEU A 76 1.51 4.26 -13.63
CA LEU A 76 0.94 4.24 -14.98
C LEU A 76 -0.52 4.68 -15.06
N CYS A 77 -1.25 4.74 -13.92
CA CYS A 77 -2.67 5.03 -13.90
C CYS A 77 -2.97 6.40 -13.28
N ASP A 78 -4.00 7.08 -13.77
CA ASP A 78 -4.53 8.32 -13.18
C ASP A 78 -5.55 8.02 -12.09
N THR A 79 -6.39 7.01 -12.32
CA THR A 79 -7.43 6.55 -11.40
C THR A 79 -7.33 5.05 -11.17
N VAL A 80 -7.88 4.60 -10.06
CA VAL A 80 -7.87 3.19 -9.66
C VAL A 80 -9.18 2.80 -9.00
N SER A 81 -9.57 1.55 -9.19
CA SER A 81 -10.61 0.89 -8.41
C SER A 81 -10.17 -0.51 -8.04
N CYS A 82 -10.54 -0.97 -6.84
CA CYS A 82 -10.34 -2.34 -6.40
C CYS A 82 -11.50 -3.23 -6.83
N ILE A 83 -11.17 -4.47 -7.15
CA ILE A 83 -12.18 -5.54 -7.32
C ILE A 83 -12.04 -6.49 -6.12
N HIS A 84 -13.10 -6.63 -5.35
CA HIS A 84 -13.17 -7.54 -4.22
C HIS A 84 -14.46 -8.36 -4.27
N GLN A 85 -14.36 -9.68 -4.15
CA GLN A 85 -15.51 -10.61 -4.20
C GLN A 85 -16.45 -10.36 -5.39
N GLY A 86 -15.88 -10.08 -6.58
CA GLY A 86 -16.64 -9.84 -7.81
C GLY A 86 -17.34 -8.47 -7.87
N ARG A 87 -17.06 -7.57 -6.94
CA ARG A 87 -17.60 -6.20 -6.93
C ARG A 87 -16.47 -5.19 -7.08
N MET A 88 -16.72 -4.17 -7.89
CA MET A 88 -15.81 -3.04 -8.06
C MET A 88 -16.14 -1.98 -7.01
N GLU A 89 -15.10 -1.50 -6.30
CA GLU A 89 -15.21 -0.38 -5.38
C GLU A 89 -15.27 0.96 -6.13
N VAL A 90 -15.38 2.06 -5.40
CA VAL A 90 -15.42 3.41 -5.97
C VAL A 90 -14.12 3.69 -6.74
N ILE A 91 -14.24 4.31 -7.91
CA ILE A 91 -13.09 4.80 -8.68
C ILE A 91 -12.59 6.10 -8.03
N GLU A 92 -11.32 6.17 -7.75
CA GLU A 92 -10.69 7.35 -7.15
C GLU A 92 -9.31 7.65 -7.78
N PRO A 93 -8.80 8.90 -7.63
CA PRO A 93 -7.45 9.24 -8.08
C PRO A 93 -6.40 8.33 -7.43
N VAL A 94 -5.44 7.83 -8.22
CA VAL A 94 -4.45 6.88 -7.73
C VAL A 94 -3.66 7.41 -6.52
N LYS A 95 -3.31 8.69 -6.50
CA LYS A 95 -2.57 9.29 -5.39
C LYS A 95 -3.36 9.30 -4.09
N GLU A 96 -4.69 9.56 -4.18
CA GLU A 96 -5.58 9.53 -3.01
C GLU A 96 -5.79 8.11 -2.50
N PHE A 97 -5.99 7.14 -3.40
CA PHE A 97 -6.08 5.72 -3.07
C PHE A 97 -4.87 5.24 -2.25
N PHE A 98 -3.66 5.63 -2.66
CA PHE A 98 -2.44 5.24 -1.94
C PHE A 98 -2.21 6.05 -0.67
N ARG A 99 -2.62 7.30 -0.63
CA ARG A 99 -2.45 8.17 0.54
C ARG A 99 -3.46 7.87 1.63
N ASN A 100 -4.72 7.74 1.27
CA ASN A 100 -5.86 7.70 2.20
C ASN A 100 -6.93 6.69 1.73
N PRO A 101 -6.60 5.38 1.68
CA PRO A 101 -7.55 4.34 1.31
C PRO A 101 -8.77 4.36 2.23
N LYS A 102 -9.97 4.13 1.69
CA LYS A 102 -11.23 4.23 2.45
C LYS A 102 -11.67 2.89 3.03
N THR A 103 -11.25 1.79 2.43
CA THR A 103 -11.65 0.43 2.81
C THR A 103 -10.44 -0.41 3.23
N LYS A 104 -10.70 -1.45 4.02
CA LYS A 104 -9.68 -2.46 4.37
C LYS A 104 -9.04 -3.05 3.12
N THR A 105 -9.84 -3.36 2.08
CA THR A 105 -9.34 -3.91 0.82
C THR A 105 -8.37 -2.95 0.14
N ALA A 106 -8.76 -1.67 -0.01
CA ALA A 106 -7.91 -0.64 -0.59
C ALA A 106 -6.60 -0.46 0.20
N ALA A 107 -6.67 -0.47 1.53
CA ALA A 107 -5.50 -0.38 2.40
C ALA A 107 -4.54 -1.56 2.19
N LEU A 108 -5.04 -2.80 2.14
CA LEU A 108 -4.23 -4.00 1.87
C LEU A 108 -3.57 -3.93 0.50
N LEU A 109 -4.34 -3.62 -0.54
CA LEU A 109 -3.84 -3.53 -1.92
C LEU A 109 -2.84 -2.39 -2.09
N SER A 110 -3.04 -1.25 -1.39
CA SER A 110 -2.05 -0.16 -1.37
C SER A 110 -0.81 -0.44 -0.50
N GLY A 111 -0.72 -1.65 0.11
CA GLY A 111 0.48 -2.14 0.81
C GLY A 111 0.51 -1.88 2.31
N CYS A 112 -0.60 -1.52 2.95
CA CYS A 112 -0.70 -1.50 4.40
C CYS A 112 -0.78 -2.93 4.93
N LYS A 113 0.14 -3.31 5.82
CA LYS A 113 0.21 -4.67 6.41
C LYS A 113 -0.36 -4.73 7.82
N ASN A 114 -0.31 -3.63 8.56
CA ASN A 114 -0.84 -3.55 9.91
C ASN A 114 -2.26 -3.01 9.83
N ILE A 115 -3.25 -3.89 9.92
CA ILE A 115 -4.67 -3.55 9.87
C ILE A 115 -5.39 -4.33 10.96
N CYS A 116 -6.13 -3.62 11.79
CA CYS A 116 -6.83 -4.17 12.94
C CYS A 116 -8.25 -3.61 13.05
N ALA A 117 -9.19 -4.42 13.49
CA ALA A 117 -10.53 -3.97 13.84
C ALA A 117 -10.51 -3.15 15.14
N VAL A 118 -11.39 -2.17 15.22
CA VAL A 118 -11.66 -1.41 16.44
C VAL A 118 -12.76 -2.13 17.22
N GLU A 119 -12.47 -2.48 18.46
CA GLU A 119 -13.42 -3.19 19.33
C GLU A 119 -14.20 -2.27 20.26
N ALA A 120 -13.53 -1.25 20.78
CA ALA A 120 -14.14 -0.29 21.67
C ALA A 120 -13.66 1.14 21.37
N MET A 121 -14.52 2.08 21.63
CA MET A 121 -14.25 3.51 21.48
C MET A 121 -14.55 4.20 22.80
N GLU A 122 -13.58 4.94 23.32
CA GLU A 122 -13.71 5.62 24.59
C GLU A 122 -13.35 7.10 24.46
N SER A 123 -14.11 7.94 25.14
CA SER A 123 -13.86 9.37 25.20
C SER A 123 -13.68 9.80 26.65
N HIS A 124 -12.49 10.24 26.99
CA HIS A 124 -12.10 10.69 28.31
C HIS A 124 -11.70 12.17 28.30
N ARG A 125 -11.45 12.76 29.48
CA ARG A 125 -11.00 14.16 29.62
C ARG A 125 -9.62 14.41 28.99
N ASP A 126 -8.78 13.36 28.93
CA ASP A 126 -7.41 13.38 28.42
C ASP A 126 -7.29 13.00 26.93
N GLY A 127 -8.40 12.64 26.29
CA GLY A 127 -8.45 12.32 24.88
C GLY A 127 -9.45 11.24 24.49
N ASN A 128 -9.49 10.92 23.21
CA ASN A 128 -10.30 9.86 22.65
C ASN A 128 -9.41 8.67 22.29
N TRP A 129 -9.94 7.46 22.47
CA TRP A 129 -9.18 6.23 22.29
C TRP A 129 -9.97 5.22 21.47
N LEU A 130 -9.28 4.56 20.56
CA LEU A 130 -9.74 3.39 19.83
C LEU A 130 -8.99 2.16 20.34
N TRP A 131 -9.69 1.19 20.89
CA TRP A 131 -9.09 -0.01 21.46
C TRP A 131 -9.07 -1.14 20.44
N THR A 132 -7.93 -1.82 20.37
CA THR A 132 -7.65 -2.91 19.43
C THR A 132 -7.13 -4.10 20.23
N SER A 133 -7.91 -5.18 20.31
CA SER A 133 -7.49 -6.40 21.03
C SER A 133 -6.36 -7.10 20.31
N ASP A 134 -6.43 -7.21 18.98
CA ASP A 134 -5.40 -7.89 18.20
C ASP A 134 -4.00 -7.32 18.46
N TRP A 135 -3.88 -5.99 18.66
CA TRP A 135 -2.62 -5.35 18.98
C TRP A 135 -2.39 -5.12 20.48
N GLY A 136 -3.45 -5.23 21.28
CA GLY A 136 -3.41 -5.03 22.74
C GLY A 136 -3.05 -3.62 23.15
N VAL A 137 -3.42 -2.60 22.33
CA VAL A 137 -3.10 -1.19 22.55
C VAL A 137 -4.31 -0.30 22.34
N GLY A 138 -4.35 0.81 23.07
CA GLY A 138 -5.26 1.93 22.82
C GLY A 138 -4.58 2.92 21.89
N ILE A 139 -5.28 3.35 20.86
CA ILE A 139 -4.83 4.31 19.86
C ILE A 139 -5.48 5.64 20.12
N ARG A 140 -4.68 6.65 20.43
CA ARG A 140 -5.14 8.00 20.72
C ARG A 140 -5.50 8.73 19.44
N VAL A 141 -6.70 9.32 19.39
CA VAL A 141 -7.25 9.93 18.18
C VAL A 141 -8.05 11.20 18.47
N SER A 142 -8.29 12.01 17.45
CA SER A 142 -9.24 13.11 17.47
C SER A 142 -10.68 12.60 17.55
N LYS A 143 -11.62 13.51 17.81
CA LYS A 143 -13.03 13.15 17.95
C LYS A 143 -13.65 12.63 16.64
N GLU A 144 -13.21 13.18 15.51
CA GLU A 144 -13.67 12.77 14.18
C GLU A 144 -13.28 11.32 13.84
N ALA A 145 -12.15 10.85 14.36
CA ALA A 145 -11.63 9.51 14.13
C ALA A 145 -12.40 8.41 14.89
N LEU A 146 -13.25 8.76 15.85
CA LEU A 146 -14.05 7.78 16.61
C LEU A 146 -15.07 7.00 15.76
N GLN A 147 -15.26 7.35 14.49
CA GLN A 147 -16.18 6.64 13.59
C GLN A 147 -15.50 5.48 12.81
N ALA A 148 -14.19 5.34 12.91
CA ALA A 148 -13.46 4.28 12.20
C ALA A 148 -13.74 2.91 12.82
N ARG A 149 -14.10 1.91 11.99
CA ARG A 149 -14.28 0.53 12.42
C ARG A 149 -13.03 -0.32 12.29
N THR A 150 -12.10 0.15 11.47
CA THR A 150 -10.82 -0.52 11.19
C THR A 150 -9.72 0.53 11.14
N ILE A 151 -8.56 0.20 11.69
CA ILE A 151 -7.37 1.04 11.66
C ILE A 151 -6.28 0.36 10.87
N GLY A 152 -5.59 1.14 10.04
CA GLY A 152 -4.38 0.71 9.36
C GLY A 152 -3.19 1.58 9.74
N ILE A 153 -1.99 0.98 9.77
CA ILE A 153 -0.71 1.67 9.98
C ILE A 153 0.29 1.15 8.97
N ARG A 154 0.87 2.02 8.15
CA ARG A 154 1.93 1.61 7.25
C ARG A 154 3.22 1.35 8.03
N ALA A 155 3.93 0.29 7.67
CA ALA A 155 5.11 -0.18 8.40
C ALA A 155 6.21 0.90 8.57
N HIS A 156 6.34 1.82 7.63
CA HIS A 156 7.34 2.90 7.67
C HIS A 156 6.90 4.14 8.48
N PHE A 157 5.69 4.15 9.04
CA PHE A 157 5.21 5.25 9.89
C PHE A 157 5.49 5.04 11.38
N PHE A 158 5.96 3.86 11.76
CA PHE A 158 6.47 3.66 13.10
C PHE A 158 7.81 4.37 13.28
N THR A 159 7.96 5.10 14.38
CA THR A 159 9.20 5.79 14.76
C THR A 159 9.68 5.34 16.13
N LYS A 160 10.99 5.28 16.32
CA LYS A 160 11.62 4.99 17.62
C LYS A 160 11.63 6.21 18.56
N GLU A 161 11.52 7.39 17.98
CA GLU A 161 11.54 8.65 18.72
C GLU A 161 10.12 9.08 19.06
N LYS A 162 9.94 9.43 20.32
CA LYS A 162 8.66 9.96 20.81
C LYS A 162 8.40 11.34 20.17
N PRO A 163 7.26 11.54 19.49
CA PRO A 163 6.92 12.83 18.94
C PRO A 163 6.84 13.91 20.03
N SER A 164 7.47 15.07 19.79
CA SER A 164 7.46 16.21 20.69
C SER A 164 6.12 16.95 20.72
N GLU A 165 5.36 16.87 19.62
CA GLU A 165 4.10 17.57 19.43
C GLU A 165 3.06 16.69 18.73
N GLY A 166 1.79 17.04 18.90
CA GLY A 166 0.66 16.38 18.26
C GLY A 166 0.14 15.15 19.01
N CYS A 167 -0.92 14.57 18.47
CA CYS A 167 -1.50 13.33 18.96
C CYS A 167 -0.73 12.13 18.42
N TYR A 168 -0.32 11.24 19.31
CA TYR A 168 0.40 10.01 18.94
C TYR A 168 -0.03 8.84 19.83
N SER A 169 0.25 7.63 19.35
CA SER A 169 0.01 6.38 20.06
C SER A 169 1.33 5.65 20.30
N GLU A 170 1.40 4.92 21.42
CA GLU A 170 2.56 4.14 21.86
C GLU A 170 2.30 2.65 21.62
N PHE A 171 3.26 1.96 21.05
CA PHE A 171 3.23 0.54 20.74
C PHE A 171 4.38 -0.16 21.48
N PRO A 172 4.11 -0.89 22.59
CA PRO A 172 5.14 -1.64 23.31
C PRO A 172 5.73 -2.76 22.45
N VAL A 173 7.04 -2.96 22.54
CA VAL A 173 7.78 -4.01 21.87
C VAL A 173 8.22 -5.04 22.90
N GLY A 174 7.43 -6.09 23.11
CA GLY A 174 7.76 -7.18 24.04
C GLY A 174 8.45 -8.35 23.35
N GLU A 175 7.98 -8.75 22.18
CA GLU A 175 8.62 -9.76 21.34
C GLU A 175 8.88 -9.20 19.95
N TYR A 176 9.99 -9.57 19.32
CA TYR A 176 10.35 -9.10 17.99
C TYR A 176 11.11 -10.14 17.17
N ARG A 177 11.11 -9.94 15.86
CA ARG A 177 11.90 -10.67 14.86
C ARG A 177 12.43 -9.66 13.86
N ILE A 178 13.71 -9.74 13.52
CA ILE A 178 14.34 -8.83 12.56
C ILE A 178 14.67 -9.60 11.30
N MET A 179 14.32 -9.04 10.17
CA MET A 179 14.70 -9.52 8.84
C MET A 179 15.45 -8.40 8.12
N GLU A 180 16.59 -8.75 7.57
CA GLU A 180 17.44 -7.84 6.83
C GLU A 180 17.06 -7.84 5.35
N ASP A 181 16.77 -6.65 4.82
CA ASP A 181 16.70 -6.38 3.38
C ASP A 181 17.93 -5.56 2.94
N PRO A 182 18.23 -5.43 1.64
CA PRO A 182 19.42 -4.72 1.18
C PRO A 182 19.61 -3.31 1.74
N PHE A 183 18.54 -2.54 1.91
CA PHE A 183 18.59 -1.14 2.32
C PHE A 183 17.75 -0.82 3.56
N GLU A 184 17.00 -1.78 4.08
CA GLU A 184 16.02 -1.59 5.12
C GLU A 184 16.04 -2.75 6.11
N TRP A 185 15.55 -2.49 7.32
CA TRP A 185 15.20 -3.51 8.30
C TRP A 185 13.70 -3.69 8.32
N ASN A 186 13.23 -4.93 8.26
CA ASN A 186 11.85 -5.31 8.50
C ASN A 186 11.76 -5.97 9.89
N VAL A 187 11.12 -5.28 10.81
CA VAL A 187 10.95 -5.75 12.19
C VAL A 187 9.50 -6.13 12.40
N SER A 188 9.27 -7.42 12.65
CA SER A 188 7.99 -7.89 13.15
C SER A 188 8.03 -7.78 14.67
N PHE A 189 7.06 -7.13 15.28
CA PHE A 189 6.99 -6.97 16.73
C PHE A 189 5.57 -7.13 17.26
N ARG A 190 5.45 -7.43 18.54
CA ARG A 190 4.18 -7.48 19.27
C ARG A 190 4.40 -7.18 20.73
N LYS A 191 3.34 -6.77 21.43
CA LYS A 191 3.37 -6.47 22.86
C LYS A 191 3.67 -7.72 23.69
N ASP A 192 2.94 -8.79 23.44
CA ASP A 192 3.08 -10.09 24.08
C ASP A 192 2.49 -11.21 23.21
N ARG A 193 2.49 -12.45 23.71
CA ARG A 193 2.05 -13.64 22.95
C ARG A 193 0.55 -13.68 22.63
N SER A 194 -0.26 -12.88 23.31
CA SER A 194 -1.70 -12.79 23.04
C SER A 194 -2.02 -11.85 21.88
N CYS A 195 -1.04 -11.05 21.46
CA CYS A 195 -1.20 -10.02 20.44
C CYS A 195 -0.70 -10.45 19.06
N GLU A 196 -1.31 -9.92 18.01
CA GLU A 196 -0.89 -10.10 16.63
C GLU A 196 0.40 -9.33 16.31
N TRP A 197 1.13 -9.83 15.30
CA TRP A 197 2.37 -9.22 14.86
C TRP A 197 2.14 -7.94 14.07
N LEU A 198 2.80 -6.87 14.48
CA LEU A 198 2.94 -5.62 13.75
C LEU A 198 4.23 -5.61 12.94
N GLN A 199 4.24 -4.89 11.82
CA GLN A 199 5.40 -4.72 10.95
C GLN A 199 5.91 -3.28 11.08
N TRP A 200 7.17 -3.13 11.44
CA TRP A 200 7.92 -1.88 11.37
C TRP A 200 8.99 -1.99 10.29
N LYS A 201 9.08 -0.98 9.42
CA LYS A 201 10.06 -0.89 8.36
C LYS A 201 10.88 0.39 8.52
N THR A 202 12.18 0.27 8.56
CA THR A 202 13.10 1.39 8.77
C THR A 202 14.32 1.27 7.88
N ALA A 203 14.87 2.41 7.42
CA ALA A 203 16.09 2.41 6.65
C ALA A 203 17.30 2.05 7.52
N LYS A 204 18.31 1.40 6.93
CA LYS A 204 19.57 1.07 7.64
C LYS A 204 20.36 2.30 8.09
N THR A 205 20.07 3.46 7.50
CA THR A 205 20.64 4.75 7.93
C THR A 205 20.02 5.29 9.20
N ASP A 206 18.79 4.87 9.54
CA ASP A 206 18.01 5.47 10.63
C ASP A 206 18.10 4.64 11.91
N TRP A 207 18.37 3.35 11.78
CA TRP A 207 18.51 2.43 12.90
C TRP A 207 19.31 1.18 12.49
N ASP A 208 20.09 0.67 13.46
CA ASP A 208 20.81 -0.61 13.37
C ASP A 208 20.44 -1.50 14.56
N PRO A 209 20.23 -2.81 14.37
CA PRO A 209 19.93 -3.73 15.46
C PRO A 209 20.96 -3.78 16.58
N SER A 210 22.22 -3.41 16.31
CA SER A 210 23.28 -3.31 17.33
C SER A 210 23.02 -2.21 18.35
N ASP A 211 22.20 -1.20 18.02
CA ASP A 211 21.77 -0.14 18.95
C ASP A 211 20.71 -0.62 19.94
N GLY A 212 20.26 -1.87 19.81
CA GLY A 212 19.16 -2.44 20.57
C GLY A 212 17.79 -2.12 19.98
N VAL A 213 16.82 -3.00 20.22
CA VAL A 213 15.43 -2.79 19.78
C VAL A 213 14.74 -1.83 20.75
N PRO A 214 14.06 -0.79 20.25
CA PRO A 214 13.32 0.14 21.10
C PRO A 214 12.26 -0.59 21.96
N GLU A 215 12.12 -0.22 23.23
CA GLU A 215 11.06 -0.76 24.09
C GLU A 215 9.66 -0.34 23.64
N LYS A 216 9.56 0.77 22.90
CA LYS A 216 8.32 1.33 22.34
C LYS A 216 8.58 1.92 20.97
N LEU A 217 7.57 1.81 20.12
CA LEU A 217 7.46 2.55 18.87
C LEU A 217 6.27 3.51 18.94
N TYR A 218 6.32 4.55 18.14
CA TYR A 218 5.33 5.62 18.15
C TYR A 218 4.74 5.83 16.76
N VAL A 219 3.46 6.20 16.71
CA VAL A 219 2.77 6.57 15.47
C VAL A 219 1.96 7.83 15.73
N LYS A 220 2.13 8.86 14.90
CA LYS A 220 1.29 10.05 14.94
C LYS A 220 -0.10 9.77 14.38
N GLU A 221 -1.12 10.45 14.87
CA GLU A 221 -2.49 10.32 14.39
C GLU A 221 -2.62 10.56 12.87
N GLU A 222 -1.91 11.53 12.33
CA GLU A 222 -1.91 11.86 10.90
C GLU A 222 -1.46 10.70 9.99
N ASN A 223 -0.78 9.71 10.56
CA ASN A 223 -0.27 8.50 9.89
C ASN A 223 -1.19 7.28 10.07
N LEU A 224 -2.30 7.43 10.76
CA LEU A 224 -3.33 6.40 10.88
C LEU A 224 -4.21 6.38 9.63
N LEU A 225 -4.49 5.21 9.13
CA LEU A 225 -5.52 4.99 8.12
C LEU A 225 -6.82 4.64 8.86
N LEU A 226 -7.81 5.52 8.75
CA LEU A 226 -9.13 5.33 9.32
C LEU A 226 -10.02 4.70 8.23
N LEU A 227 -10.35 3.45 8.39
CA LEU A 227 -10.99 2.62 7.37
C LEU A 227 -12.41 2.27 7.75
N ASP A 228 -13.23 1.96 6.74
CA ASP A 228 -14.62 1.50 6.91
C ASP A 228 -15.43 2.43 7.83
N ILE A 229 -15.29 3.75 7.59
CA ILE A 229 -16.01 4.77 8.38
C ILE A 229 -17.51 4.65 8.07
N ASP A 230 -18.32 4.58 9.12
CA ASP A 230 -19.77 4.62 9.01
C ASP A 230 -20.24 5.98 8.47
N THR A 231 -20.60 6.04 7.20
CA THR A 231 -21.16 7.25 6.57
C THR A 231 -22.66 7.40 6.81
N ASP A 232 -23.30 6.46 7.48
CA ASP A 232 -24.76 6.38 7.64
C ASP A 232 -25.31 7.30 8.76
N ASN A 233 -24.47 8.07 9.43
CA ASN A 233 -24.89 9.01 10.49
C ASN A 233 -25.19 10.45 9.98
N ARG A 234 -25.44 10.60 8.67
CA ARG A 234 -25.99 11.84 8.09
C ARG A 234 -27.43 11.63 7.66
N ARG A 235 -28.31 11.45 8.64
CA ARG A 235 -29.75 11.72 8.52
C ARG A 235 -30.19 12.63 9.65
#